data_0846f833791e1d4f67a1b46af30aa0e9
#
_entry.id   0846f833791e1d4f67a1b46af30aa0e9
#
_cell.length_a   1.000
_cell.length_b   1.000
_cell.length_c   1.000
_cell.angle_alpha   90.00
_cell.angle_beta   90.00
_cell.angle_gamma   90.00
#
_symmetry.space_group_name_H-M   'P 1'
#
loop_
_entity.id
_entity.type
_entity.pdbx_description
1 polymer ?
#
loop_
_entity_poly.entity_id
_entity_poly.type
_entity_poly.pdbx_seq_one_letter_code
_entity_poly.pdbx_strand_id
1 'polypeptide(L)'
;MCIRDRIHTKAVDILEGRRVDPTFYPVVYGLKDDEDWEDEENWYKVNPSLGYTVDIERLRDAYREAKQNPADEITFKWLRCNMWVSSTVAWIPDAIYMRGNESIEAASLEGRDCYAGLDLSSTGDITALVLIFPPRDENEKYVLLPYFWIPEETIPRRVKANSVPYDIWEKQGYIMSTEGNVIHYDFIEKFIIYLSEKYHILEIAVDRWNATQMIQNLEGEGFTIVPFGQGLVLVLKNRFFKSVKLMSLIVF
;
A
#
# COMPACT_ATOMS: atom_id res chain seq x y z
N MET A 1 -10.64 -13.22 -2.74
CA MET A 1 -10.03 -14.47 -2.20
C MET A 1 -9.92 -15.48 -3.33
N CYS A 2 -8.74 -15.92 -3.71
CA CYS A 2 -8.58 -16.88 -4.79
C CYS A 2 -8.98 -18.29 -4.36
N ILE A 3 -9.15 -19.21 -5.34
CA ILE A 3 -9.54 -20.61 -5.02
C ILE A 3 -8.51 -21.25 -4.08
N ARG A 4 -7.23 -20.96 -4.26
CA ARG A 4 -6.14 -21.49 -3.44
C ARG A 4 -6.25 -21.05 -1.98
N ASP A 5 -6.52 -19.79 -1.70
CA ASP A 5 -6.70 -19.27 -0.35
C ASP A 5 -7.86 -19.95 0.37
N ARG A 6 -8.98 -20.15 -0.33
CA ARG A 6 -10.16 -20.80 0.20
C ARG A 6 -9.92 -22.29 0.54
N ILE A 7 -9.14 -23.00 -0.29
CA ILE A 7 -8.77 -24.40 -0.03
C ILE A 7 -7.80 -24.47 1.16
N HIS A 8 -6.82 -23.57 1.23
CA HIS A 8 -5.90 -23.49 2.36
C HIS A 8 -6.65 -23.20 3.67
N THR A 9 -7.53 -22.20 3.70
CA THR A 9 -8.35 -21.90 4.88
C THR A 9 -9.17 -23.13 5.31
N LYS A 10 -9.82 -23.82 4.36
CA LYS A 10 -10.54 -25.07 4.64
C LYS A 10 -9.61 -26.13 5.26
N ALA A 11 -8.40 -26.28 4.72
CA ALA A 11 -7.43 -27.25 5.22
C ALA A 11 -7.02 -26.93 6.66
N VAL A 12 -6.68 -25.69 6.95
CA VAL A 12 -6.31 -25.22 8.28
C VAL A 12 -7.46 -25.40 9.28
N ASP A 13 -8.69 -25.04 8.92
CA ASP A 13 -9.87 -25.19 9.77
C ASP A 13 -10.11 -26.67 10.17
N ILE A 14 -9.83 -27.61 9.25
CA ILE A 14 -9.97 -29.05 9.55
C ILE A 14 -8.82 -29.49 10.45
N LEU A 15 -7.59 -29.10 10.18
CA LEU A 15 -6.41 -29.46 10.99
C LEU A 15 -6.52 -28.96 12.43
N GLU A 16 -7.13 -27.78 12.62
CA GLU A 16 -7.35 -27.18 13.93
C GLU A 16 -8.69 -27.58 14.59
N GLY A 17 -9.44 -28.49 13.97
CA GLY A 17 -10.69 -29.01 14.52
C GLY A 17 -11.88 -28.04 14.47
N ARG A 18 -11.76 -26.89 13.79
CA ARG A 18 -12.86 -25.94 13.61
C ARG A 18 -13.88 -26.40 12.57
N ARG A 19 -13.52 -27.37 11.73
CA ARG A 19 -14.37 -27.93 10.68
C ARG A 19 -14.16 -29.45 10.57
N VAL A 20 -15.23 -30.17 10.27
CA VAL A 20 -15.19 -31.62 9.98
C VAL A 20 -15.63 -31.82 8.52
N ASP A 21 -14.79 -32.47 7.73
CA ASP A 21 -15.12 -32.91 6.38
C ASP A 21 -14.42 -34.27 6.11
N PRO A 22 -15.15 -35.40 6.23
CA PRO A 22 -14.57 -36.72 6.06
C PRO A 22 -14.15 -37.06 4.62
N THR A 23 -14.53 -36.21 3.65
CA THR A 23 -14.17 -36.38 2.25
C THR A 23 -12.92 -35.62 1.85
N PHE A 24 -12.35 -34.83 2.79
CA PHE A 24 -11.18 -33.98 2.52
C PHE A 24 -10.08 -34.29 3.56
N TYR A 25 -8.95 -34.80 3.07
CA TYR A 25 -7.77 -35.05 3.89
C TYR A 25 -6.75 -33.92 3.72
N PRO A 26 -6.66 -33.01 4.68
CA PRO A 26 -5.77 -31.85 4.57
C PRO A 26 -4.33 -32.21 4.98
N VAL A 27 -3.38 -31.78 4.16
CA VAL A 27 -1.95 -31.73 4.51
C VAL A 27 -1.43 -30.36 4.08
N VAL A 28 -0.79 -29.64 5.00
CA VAL A 28 -0.21 -28.34 4.75
C VAL A 28 1.27 -28.36 5.13
N TYR A 29 2.13 -28.12 4.16
CA TYR A 29 3.56 -27.95 4.36
C TYR A 29 3.91 -26.47 4.28
N GLY A 30 4.12 -25.83 5.42
CA GLY A 30 4.48 -24.42 5.54
C GLY A 30 4.89 -24.10 6.96
N LEU A 31 5.85 -23.21 7.13
CA LEU A 31 6.20 -22.66 8.43
C LEU A 31 5.14 -21.65 8.86
N LYS A 32 4.89 -21.60 10.16
CA LYS A 32 4.09 -20.56 10.80
C LYS A 32 4.95 -19.33 11.06
N ASP A 33 4.30 -18.19 11.35
CA ASP A 33 4.99 -16.92 11.60
C ASP A 33 5.87 -16.93 12.85
N ASP A 34 5.59 -17.81 13.81
CA ASP A 34 6.32 -18.01 15.06
C ASP A 34 7.45 -19.05 14.96
N GLU A 35 7.60 -19.74 13.82
CA GLU A 35 8.64 -20.74 13.59
C GLU A 35 9.87 -20.10 12.91
N ASP A 36 11.06 -20.49 13.37
CA ASP A 36 12.31 -19.96 12.86
C ASP A 36 12.60 -20.46 11.44
N TRP A 37 12.58 -19.56 10.48
CA TRP A 37 12.87 -19.86 9.07
C TRP A 37 14.37 -20.08 8.79
N GLU A 38 15.25 -19.70 9.72
CA GLU A 38 16.70 -19.89 9.61
C GLU A 38 17.14 -21.29 10.05
N ASP A 39 16.30 -22.01 10.80
CA ASP A 39 16.59 -23.35 11.25
C ASP A 39 16.44 -24.37 10.13
N GLU A 40 17.52 -25.09 9.83
CA GLU A 40 17.57 -26.10 8.77
C GLU A 40 16.61 -27.27 9.06
N GLU A 41 16.33 -27.61 10.31
CA GLU A 41 15.37 -28.67 10.66
C GLU A 41 13.95 -28.28 10.18
N ASN A 42 13.61 -27.02 10.25
CA ASN A 42 12.35 -26.49 9.76
C ASN A 42 12.24 -26.56 8.22
N TRP A 43 13.38 -26.51 7.49
CA TRP A 43 13.33 -26.69 6.03
C TRP A 43 12.94 -28.11 5.64
N TYR A 44 13.41 -29.13 6.38
CA TYR A 44 13.00 -30.52 6.16
C TYR A 44 11.52 -30.74 6.50
N LYS A 45 11.00 -30.09 7.55
CA LYS A 45 9.60 -30.14 7.95
C LYS A 45 8.65 -29.70 6.83
N VAL A 46 9.01 -28.66 6.09
CA VAL A 46 8.14 -28.07 5.06
C VAL A 46 8.47 -28.50 3.62
N ASN A 47 9.59 -29.18 3.42
CA ASN A 47 9.99 -29.74 2.14
C ASN A 47 10.24 -31.26 2.26
N PRO A 48 9.20 -32.09 2.22
CA PRO A 48 9.32 -33.53 2.42
C PRO A 48 10.17 -34.25 1.38
N SER A 49 10.49 -33.60 0.27
CA SER A 49 11.39 -34.12 -0.78
C SER A 49 12.85 -33.64 -0.64
N LEU A 50 13.15 -32.86 0.42
CA LEU A 50 14.51 -32.37 0.67
C LEU A 50 15.46 -33.51 1.00
N GLY A 51 16.61 -33.55 0.38
CA GLY A 51 17.57 -34.64 0.46
C GLY A 51 17.32 -35.80 -0.51
N TYR A 52 16.16 -35.81 -1.23
CA TYR A 52 15.85 -36.81 -2.24
C TYR A 52 15.82 -36.20 -3.66
N THR A 53 14.87 -35.29 -3.92
CA THR A 53 14.72 -34.62 -5.23
C THR A 53 15.21 -33.20 -5.19
N VAL A 54 15.25 -32.58 -4.02
CA VAL A 54 15.78 -31.25 -3.78
C VAL A 54 17.10 -31.37 -3.02
N ASP A 55 18.17 -30.83 -3.59
CA ASP A 55 19.49 -30.83 -2.95
C ASP A 55 19.54 -29.79 -1.83
N ILE A 56 20.00 -30.22 -0.66
CA ILE A 56 20.12 -29.36 0.53
C ILE A 56 21.14 -28.24 0.30
N GLU A 57 22.23 -28.48 -0.45
CA GLU A 57 23.22 -27.44 -0.71
C GLU A 57 22.62 -26.27 -1.51
N ARG A 58 21.72 -26.54 -2.46
CA ARG A 58 21.00 -25.48 -3.18
C ARG A 58 20.12 -24.63 -2.25
N LEU A 59 19.55 -25.26 -1.22
CA LEU A 59 18.74 -24.53 -0.24
C LEU A 59 19.64 -23.66 0.66
N ARG A 60 20.80 -24.18 1.06
CA ARG A 60 21.82 -23.44 1.82
C ARG A 60 22.36 -22.26 1.05
N ASP A 61 22.59 -22.42 -0.26
CA ASP A 61 23.01 -21.31 -1.12
C ASP A 61 21.93 -20.21 -1.20
N ALA A 62 20.68 -20.59 -1.44
CA ALA A 62 19.55 -19.65 -1.44
C ALA A 62 19.36 -18.96 -0.08
N TYR A 63 19.61 -19.66 1.02
CA TYR A 63 19.57 -19.07 2.36
C TYR A 63 20.68 -18.03 2.56
N ARG A 64 21.92 -18.31 2.10
CA ARG A 64 23.04 -17.34 2.17
C ARG A 64 22.73 -16.06 1.38
N GLU A 65 22.10 -16.18 0.21
CA GLU A 65 21.63 -15.03 -0.58
C GLU A 65 20.53 -14.27 0.16
N ALA A 66 19.57 -14.98 0.73
CA ALA A 66 18.47 -14.39 1.50
C ALA A 66 18.94 -13.57 2.70
N LYS A 67 20.04 -13.98 3.35
CA LYS A 67 20.61 -13.20 4.48
C LYS A 67 21.27 -11.88 4.06
N GLN A 68 21.57 -11.70 2.78
CA GLN A 68 22.25 -10.50 2.26
C GLN A 68 21.26 -9.44 1.76
N ASN A 69 20.04 -9.83 1.39
CA ASN A 69 19.08 -8.96 0.75
C ASN A 69 17.65 -9.24 1.24
N PRO A 70 16.94 -8.24 1.79
CA PRO A 70 15.56 -8.40 2.27
C PRO A 70 14.56 -8.92 1.22
N ALA A 71 14.76 -8.61 -0.06
CA ALA A 71 13.90 -9.12 -1.13
C ALA A 71 14.09 -10.63 -1.35
N ASP A 72 15.33 -11.11 -1.24
CA ASP A 72 15.65 -12.53 -1.35
C ASP A 72 15.21 -13.29 -0.09
N GLU A 73 15.24 -12.67 1.10
CA GLU A 73 14.66 -13.22 2.33
C GLU A 73 13.17 -13.50 2.17
N ILE A 74 12.41 -12.53 1.67
CA ILE A 74 10.97 -12.71 1.42
C ILE A 74 10.74 -13.84 0.41
N THR A 75 11.54 -13.90 -0.65
CA THR A 75 11.47 -14.93 -1.68
C THR A 75 11.79 -16.31 -1.10
N PHE A 76 12.80 -16.43 -0.23
CA PHE A 76 13.15 -17.66 0.46
C PHE A 76 12.02 -18.15 1.38
N LYS A 77 11.49 -17.27 2.23
CA LYS A 77 10.34 -17.56 3.11
C LYS A 77 9.14 -18.05 2.31
N TRP A 78 8.83 -17.39 1.19
CA TRP A 78 7.70 -17.75 0.34
C TRP A 78 7.91 -19.09 -0.38
N LEU A 79 9.04 -19.24 -1.11
CA LEU A 79 9.23 -20.35 -2.05
C LEU A 79 9.92 -21.57 -1.42
N ARG A 80 10.62 -21.42 -0.29
CA ARG A 80 11.39 -22.49 0.35
C ARG A 80 10.81 -22.90 1.70
N CYS A 81 10.25 -21.95 2.44
CA CYS A 81 9.59 -22.22 3.71
C CYS A 81 8.06 -22.32 3.58
N ASN A 82 7.50 -22.09 2.40
CA ASN A 82 6.06 -22.10 2.10
C ASN A 82 5.26 -21.18 3.04
N MET A 83 5.88 -20.12 3.55
CA MET A 83 5.24 -19.13 4.40
C MET A 83 4.30 -18.23 3.59
N TRP A 84 3.24 -17.79 4.21
CA TRP A 84 2.40 -16.72 3.67
C TRP A 84 3.11 -15.39 3.89
N VAL A 85 3.49 -14.74 2.81
CA VAL A 85 4.12 -13.42 2.86
C VAL A 85 3.15 -12.37 2.31
N SER A 86 3.10 -11.21 2.93
CA SER A 86 2.19 -10.12 2.54
C SER A 86 2.58 -9.49 1.21
N SER A 87 3.84 -9.57 0.82
CA SER A 87 4.38 -9.07 -0.45
C SER A 87 5.58 -9.89 -0.88
N THR A 88 5.73 -10.10 -2.19
CA THR A 88 6.93 -10.72 -2.79
C THR A 88 8.12 -9.76 -2.86
N VAL A 89 7.85 -8.47 -2.79
CA VAL A 89 8.87 -7.40 -2.72
C VAL A 89 8.32 -6.28 -1.85
N ALA A 90 8.78 -6.19 -0.62
CA ALA A 90 8.50 -5.02 0.23
C ALA A 90 9.56 -3.95 -0.06
N TRP A 91 9.14 -2.82 -0.63
CA TRP A 91 10.03 -1.66 -0.83
C TRP A 91 10.54 -1.10 0.51
N ILE A 92 9.66 -1.06 1.52
CA ILE A 92 10.00 -0.67 2.89
C ILE A 92 9.52 -1.78 3.83
N PRO A 93 10.39 -2.36 4.69
CA PRO A 93 9.96 -3.29 5.72
C PRO A 93 8.94 -2.64 6.68
N ASP A 94 7.90 -3.40 7.07
CA ASP A 94 6.82 -2.92 7.95
C ASP A 94 7.34 -2.25 9.24
N ALA A 95 8.38 -2.82 9.84
CA ALA A 95 9.01 -2.26 11.04
C ALA A 95 9.62 -0.86 10.82
N ILE A 96 10.07 -0.55 9.61
CA ILE A 96 10.56 0.78 9.24
C ILE A 96 9.39 1.70 8.94
N TYR A 97 8.40 1.22 8.18
CA TYR A 97 7.20 1.97 7.84
C TYR A 97 6.44 2.43 9.11
N MET A 98 6.26 1.53 10.07
CA MET A 98 5.55 1.80 11.32
C MET A 98 6.27 2.80 12.24
N ARG A 99 7.55 3.11 12.02
CA ARG A 99 8.24 4.21 12.75
C ARG A 99 7.70 5.58 12.40
N GLY A 100 7.01 5.73 11.28
CA GLY A 100 6.33 6.96 10.88
C GLY A 100 4.89 7.08 11.39
N ASN A 101 4.36 6.08 12.10
CA ASN A 101 2.97 6.04 12.58
C ASN A 101 2.81 6.83 13.89
N GLU A 102 3.11 8.11 13.84
CA GLU A 102 2.87 9.02 14.96
C GLU A 102 1.50 9.68 14.79
N SER A 103 0.75 9.83 15.87
CA SER A 103 -0.53 10.57 15.84
C SER A 103 -0.25 12.06 15.60
N ILE A 104 -0.84 12.61 14.54
CA ILE A 104 -0.68 14.00 14.16
C ILE A 104 -1.98 14.74 14.42
N GLU A 105 -1.90 15.82 15.16
CA GLU A 105 -3.02 16.75 15.32
C GLU A 105 -3.05 17.70 14.12
N ALA A 106 -4.06 17.54 13.23
CA ALA A 106 -4.18 18.35 12.00
C ALA A 106 -4.22 19.86 12.29
N ALA A 107 -4.78 20.27 13.44
CA ALA A 107 -4.81 21.65 13.88
C ALA A 107 -3.40 22.25 14.10
N SER A 108 -2.40 21.44 14.47
CA SER A 108 -1.02 21.91 14.65
C SER A 108 -0.32 22.27 13.34
N LEU A 109 -0.91 21.91 12.21
CA LEU A 109 -0.39 22.17 10.88
C LEU A 109 -1.04 23.41 10.21
N GLU A 110 -2.06 24.02 10.83
CA GLU A 110 -2.76 25.19 10.27
C GLU A 110 -1.78 26.34 10.00
N GLY A 111 -1.95 27.00 8.84
CA GLY A 111 -1.11 28.09 8.37
C GLY A 111 0.28 27.68 7.86
N ARG A 112 0.62 26.37 7.88
CA ARG A 112 1.93 25.91 7.39
C ARG A 112 1.94 25.77 5.88
N ASP A 113 3.13 25.98 5.32
CA ASP A 113 3.43 25.66 3.93
C ASP A 113 3.40 24.15 3.73
N CYS A 114 2.72 23.72 2.65
CA CYS A 114 2.70 22.32 2.25
C CYS A 114 2.69 22.17 0.73
N TYR A 115 2.99 20.98 0.27
CA TYR A 115 2.84 20.52 -1.11
C TYR A 115 1.74 19.47 -1.17
N ALA A 116 1.04 19.39 -2.30
CA ALA A 116 0.00 18.39 -2.48
C ALA A 116 0.33 17.45 -3.63
N GLY A 117 -0.10 16.20 -3.50
CA GLY A 117 -0.10 15.20 -4.55
C GLY A 117 -1.48 14.65 -4.77
N LEU A 118 -1.96 14.68 -6.01
CA LEU A 118 -3.29 14.24 -6.38
C LEU A 118 -3.21 13.14 -7.44
N ASP A 119 -3.78 11.97 -7.11
CA ASP A 119 -3.98 10.85 -8.02
C ASP A 119 -5.48 10.61 -8.19
N LEU A 120 -5.96 10.76 -9.44
CA LEU A 120 -7.38 10.70 -9.78
C LEU A 120 -7.75 9.35 -10.37
N SER A 121 -8.75 8.74 -9.79
CA SER A 121 -9.43 7.58 -10.36
C SER A 121 -10.87 7.94 -10.76
N SER A 122 -11.37 7.36 -11.86
CA SER A 122 -12.75 7.59 -12.29
C SER A 122 -13.73 6.56 -11.75
N THR A 123 -13.47 5.26 -11.91
CA THR A 123 -14.44 4.19 -11.62
C THR A 123 -13.84 2.97 -10.91
N GLY A 124 -12.57 2.72 -11.09
CA GLY A 124 -11.96 1.43 -10.76
C GLY A 124 -11.01 1.43 -9.59
N ASP A 125 -10.60 2.57 -9.08
CA ASP A 125 -9.56 2.71 -8.07
C ASP A 125 -9.92 3.75 -7.00
N ILE A 126 -9.05 3.97 -6.02
CA ILE A 126 -9.17 5.01 -5.00
C ILE A 126 -8.58 6.29 -5.55
N THR A 127 -9.27 7.42 -5.38
CA THR A 127 -8.66 8.73 -5.56
C THR A 127 -7.93 9.12 -4.28
N ALA A 128 -6.73 9.64 -4.41
CA ALA A 128 -5.89 10.03 -3.29
C ALA A 128 -5.40 11.48 -3.42
N LEU A 129 -5.48 12.22 -2.32
CA LEU A 129 -4.81 13.51 -2.13
C LEU A 129 -3.92 13.39 -0.90
N VAL A 130 -2.66 13.74 -1.02
CA VAL A 130 -1.74 13.74 0.13
C VAL A 130 -1.10 15.11 0.26
N LEU A 131 -1.28 15.74 1.43
CA LEU A 131 -0.53 16.95 1.79
C LEU A 131 0.78 16.55 2.47
N ILE A 132 1.85 17.23 2.10
CA ILE A 132 3.19 17.01 2.62
C ILE A 132 3.70 18.31 3.22
N PHE A 133 3.94 18.28 4.50
CA PHE A 133 4.48 19.41 5.25
C PHE A 133 5.98 19.20 5.46
N PRO A 134 6.84 20.03 4.86
CA PRO A 134 8.27 19.98 5.08
C PRO A 134 8.63 20.30 6.53
N PRO A 135 9.73 19.77 7.05
CA PRO A 135 10.24 20.13 8.35
C PRO A 135 10.64 21.63 8.40
N ARG A 136 10.38 22.29 9.53
CA ARG A 136 10.75 23.69 9.77
C ARG A 136 12.22 23.81 10.20
N ASP A 137 12.76 22.75 10.80
CA ASP A 137 14.14 22.67 11.26
C ASP A 137 14.71 21.24 11.07
N GLU A 138 15.98 21.04 11.40
CA GLU A 138 16.68 19.76 11.20
C GLU A 138 16.17 18.62 12.12
N ASN A 139 15.43 18.92 13.17
CA ASN A 139 14.90 17.95 14.11
C ASN A 139 13.47 17.52 13.81
N GLU A 140 12.74 18.31 13.01
CA GLU A 140 11.38 18.02 12.62
C GLU A 140 11.36 17.04 11.45
N LYS A 141 10.39 16.11 11.47
CA LYS A 141 10.16 15.17 10.36
C LYS A 141 9.19 15.77 9.35
N TYR A 142 9.19 15.21 8.13
CA TYR A 142 8.10 15.42 7.20
C TYR A 142 6.80 14.88 7.78
N VAL A 143 5.71 15.63 7.61
CA VAL A 143 4.38 15.20 8.01
C VAL A 143 3.55 14.96 6.76
N LEU A 144 2.89 13.81 6.71
CA LEU A 144 2.00 13.41 5.62
C LEU A 144 0.56 13.42 6.14
N LEU A 145 -0.33 14.09 5.42
CA LEU A 145 -1.76 14.12 5.73
C LEU A 145 -2.54 13.59 4.51
N PRO A 146 -2.89 12.30 4.49
CA PRO A 146 -3.56 11.68 3.38
C PRO A 146 -5.08 11.79 3.46
N TYR A 147 -5.72 11.90 2.29
CA TYR A 147 -7.16 11.85 2.08
C TYR A 147 -7.48 10.90 0.93
N PHE A 148 -8.49 10.06 1.11
CA PHE A 148 -8.84 9.05 0.12
C PHE A 148 -10.35 9.09 -0.17
N TRP A 149 -10.72 8.85 -1.43
CA TRP A 149 -12.12 8.79 -1.86
C TRP A 149 -12.40 7.54 -2.68
N ILE A 150 -13.62 7.03 -2.50
CA ILE A 150 -14.15 5.88 -3.23
C ILE A 150 -15.63 6.14 -3.55
N PRO A 151 -16.15 5.73 -4.74
CA PRO A 151 -17.58 5.79 -4.98
C PRO A 151 -18.36 4.84 -4.05
N GLU A 152 -19.38 5.34 -3.38
CA GLU A 152 -20.16 4.60 -2.38
C GLU A 152 -20.73 3.28 -2.93
N GLU A 153 -21.34 3.32 -4.12
CA GLU A 153 -21.93 2.13 -4.74
C GLU A 153 -20.93 1.04 -5.10
N THR A 154 -19.63 1.36 -5.18
CA THR A 154 -18.57 0.39 -5.50
C THR A 154 -18.08 -0.38 -4.29
N ILE A 155 -18.29 0.14 -3.06
CA ILE A 155 -17.78 -0.44 -1.80
C ILE A 155 -18.23 -1.89 -1.62
N PRO A 156 -19.53 -2.26 -1.68
CA PRO A 156 -19.96 -3.63 -1.42
C PRO A 156 -19.37 -4.63 -2.42
N ARG A 157 -19.27 -4.24 -3.70
CA ARG A 157 -18.70 -5.06 -4.75
C ARG A 157 -17.20 -5.31 -4.51
N ARG A 158 -16.46 -4.28 -4.09
CA ARG A 158 -15.02 -4.34 -3.84
C ARG A 158 -14.68 -5.15 -2.61
N VAL A 159 -15.41 -4.98 -1.51
CA VAL A 159 -15.27 -5.82 -0.31
C VAL A 159 -15.41 -7.29 -0.68
N LYS A 160 -16.40 -7.63 -1.50
CA LYS A 160 -16.63 -9.01 -1.94
C LYS A 160 -15.57 -9.53 -2.91
N ALA A 161 -15.10 -8.70 -3.82
CA ALA A 161 -14.15 -9.11 -4.87
C ALA A 161 -12.70 -9.19 -4.34
N ASN A 162 -12.27 -8.22 -3.55
CA ASN A 162 -10.87 -8.03 -3.17
C ASN A 162 -10.57 -8.48 -1.75
N SER A 163 -11.58 -8.80 -0.94
CA SER A 163 -11.45 -9.08 0.51
C SER A 163 -10.78 -7.94 1.29
N VAL A 164 -10.88 -6.71 0.79
CA VAL A 164 -10.36 -5.50 1.44
C VAL A 164 -11.52 -4.83 2.17
N PRO A 165 -11.39 -4.48 3.46
CA PRO A 165 -12.49 -4.00 4.30
C PRO A 165 -12.76 -2.49 4.09
N TYR A 166 -13.10 -2.07 2.87
CA TYR A 166 -13.40 -0.68 2.54
C TYR A 166 -14.57 -0.10 3.35
N ASP A 167 -15.56 -0.92 3.64
CA ASP A 167 -16.72 -0.56 4.49
C ASP A 167 -16.35 -0.28 5.94
N ILE A 168 -15.30 -0.95 6.45
CA ILE A 168 -14.76 -0.69 7.79
C ILE A 168 -13.95 0.60 7.77
N TRP A 169 -13.11 0.79 6.76
CA TRP A 169 -12.27 1.98 6.63
C TRP A 169 -13.10 3.25 6.42
N GLU A 170 -14.22 3.17 5.71
CA GLU A 170 -15.18 4.27 5.59
C GLU A 170 -15.78 4.64 6.96
N LYS A 171 -16.28 3.65 7.72
CA LYS A 171 -16.83 3.87 9.07
C LYS A 171 -15.80 4.43 10.06
N GLN A 172 -14.53 4.09 9.87
CA GLN A 172 -13.43 4.60 10.69
C GLN A 172 -12.92 5.98 10.23
N GLY A 173 -13.43 6.49 9.10
CA GLY A 173 -13.03 7.79 8.55
C GLY A 173 -11.69 7.79 7.82
N TYR A 174 -11.13 6.63 7.49
CA TYR A 174 -9.90 6.54 6.71
C TYR A 174 -10.13 6.77 5.22
N ILE A 175 -11.33 6.49 4.73
CA ILE A 175 -11.75 6.72 3.35
C ILE A 175 -13.08 7.49 3.39
N MET A 176 -13.22 8.47 2.51
CA MET A 176 -14.46 9.18 2.28
C MET A 176 -15.20 8.57 1.09
N SER A 177 -16.52 8.41 1.18
CA SER A 177 -17.32 8.00 0.03
C SER A 177 -17.88 9.22 -0.71
N THR A 178 -17.99 9.09 -2.04
CA THR A 178 -18.74 10.02 -2.88
C THR A 178 -20.00 9.35 -3.39
N GLU A 179 -21.07 10.10 -3.53
CA GLU A 179 -22.37 9.59 -3.99
C GLU A 179 -22.26 8.97 -5.40
N GLY A 180 -22.94 7.85 -5.64
CA GLY A 180 -23.00 7.17 -6.93
C GLY A 180 -21.88 6.16 -7.19
N ASN A 181 -21.65 5.86 -8.48
CA ASN A 181 -20.73 4.82 -8.95
C ASN A 181 -19.43 5.33 -9.55
N VAL A 182 -19.25 6.66 -9.62
CA VAL A 182 -18.06 7.37 -10.09
C VAL A 182 -17.64 8.44 -9.09
N ILE A 183 -16.37 8.80 -9.11
CA ILE A 183 -15.89 9.89 -8.27
C ILE A 183 -16.29 11.22 -8.90
N HIS A 184 -16.97 12.06 -8.13
CA HIS A 184 -17.30 13.43 -8.52
C HIS A 184 -16.12 14.35 -8.22
N TYR A 185 -15.41 14.77 -9.26
CA TYR A 185 -14.22 15.63 -9.13
C TYR A 185 -14.52 17.00 -8.52
N ASP A 186 -15.71 17.53 -8.74
CA ASP A 186 -16.17 18.79 -8.10
C ASP A 186 -16.12 18.70 -6.56
N PHE A 187 -16.37 17.51 -5.99
CA PHE A 187 -16.26 17.32 -4.56
C PHE A 187 -14.80 17.45 -4.08
N ILE A 188 -13.89 16.88 -4.85
CA ILE A 188 -12.45 16.91 -4.56
C ILE A 188 -11.91 18.33 -4.72
N GLU A 189 -12.33 19.06 -5.78
CA GLU A 189 -11.97 20.47 -5.99
C GLU A 189 -12.38 21.32 -4.79
N LYS A 190 -13.63 21.22 -4.37
CA LYS A 190 -14.14 21.95 -3.17
C LYS A 190 -13.37 21.57 -1.91
N PHE A 191 -12.99 20.31 -1.77
CA PHE A 191 -12.21 19.86 -0.64
C PHE A 191 -10.78 20.43 -0.65
N ILE A 192 -10.14 20.53 -1.82
CA ILE A 192 -8.82 21.18 -1.97
C ILE A 192 -8.93 22.67 -1.61
N ILE A 193 -9.97 23.36 -2.07
CA ILE A 193 -10.23 24.78 -1.73
C ILE A 193 -10.40 24.91 -0.21
N TYR A 194 -11.22 24.07 0.42
CA TYR A 194 -11.37 24.05 1.88
C TYR A 194 -10.05 23.82 2.62
N LEU A 195 -9.18 22.94 2.10
CA LEU A 195 -7.86 22.72 2.71
C LEU A 195 -6.95 23.94 2.55
N SER A 196 -7.07 24.69 1.46
CA SER A 196 -6.28 25.90 1.25
C SER A 196 -6.66 27.06 2.19
N GLU A 197 -7.84 27.02 2.78
CA GLU A 197 -8.22 27.96 3.87
C GLU A 197 -7.47 27.65 5.18
N LYS A 198 -7.03 26.39 5.35
CA LYS A 198 -6.33 25.93 6.54
C LYS A 198 -4.81 25.88 6.38
N TYR A 199 -4.35 25.48 5.21
CA TYR A 199 -2.94 25.22 4.92
C TYR A 199 -2.50 26.04 3.71
N HIS A 200 -1.27 26.50 3.72
CA HIS A 200 -0.71 27.21 2.57
C HIS A 200 -0.16 26.20 1.53
N ILE A 201 -1.01 25.79 0.57
CA ILE A 201 -0.66 24.84 -0.49
C ILE A 201 0.16 25.57 -1.56
N LEU A 202 1.46 25.27 -1.63
CA LEU A 202 2.39 25.92 -2.55
C LEU A 202 2.25 25.39 -3.99
N GLU A 203 2.17 24.08 -4.14
CA GLU A 203 2.08 23.40 -5.43
C GLU A 203 1.23 22.14 -5.28
N ILE A 204 0.48 21.77 -6.33
CA ILE A 204 -0.26 20.52 -6.44
C ILE A 204 0.30 19.74 -7.62
N ALA A 205 0.92 18.60 -7.36
CA ALA A 205 1.35 17.68 -8.40
C ALA A 205 0.21 16.73 -8.79
N VAL A 206 -0.11 16.64 -10.09
CA VAL A 206 -1.26 15.89 -10.62
C VAL A 206 -0.82 15.03 -11.79
N ASP A 207 -1.27 13.73 -11.83
CA ASP A 207 -1.14 12.94 -13.04
C ASP A 207 -2.11 13.47 -14.12
N ARG A 208 -1.60 13.59 -15.35
CA ARG A 208 -2.34 14.19 -16.46
C ARG A 208 -3.52 13.36 -16.97
N TRP A 209 -3.57 12.06 -16.66
CA TRP A 209 -4.63 11.20 -17.15
C TRP A 209 -5.99 11.60 -16.57
N ASN A 210 -6.93 11.95 -17.44
CA ASN A 210 -8.32 12.36 -17.11
C ASN A 210 -8.46 13.60 -16.20
N ALA A 211 -7.39 14.37 -15.97
CA ALA A 211 -7.37 15.51 -15.04
C ALA A 211 -7.52 16.88 -15.69
N THR A 212 -7.67 16.98 -17.01
CA THR A 212 -7.57 18.25 -17.75
C THR A 212 -8.54 19.32 -17.23
N GLN A 213 -9.81 18.96 -17.04
CA GLN A 213 -10.82 19.93 -16.56
C GLN A 213 -10.53 20.36 -15.12
N MET A 214 -10.20 19.42 -14.24
CA MET A 214 -9.87 19.71 -12.85
C MET A 214 -8.61 20.59 -12.73
N ILE A 215 -7.60 20.34 -13.54
CA ILE A 215 -6.40 21.18 -13.60
C ILE A 215 -6.77 22.61 -13.94
N GLN A 216 -7.59 22.82 -14.99
CA GLN A 216 -8.04 24.17 -15.40
C GLN A 216 -8.85 24.87 -14.30
N ASN A 217 -9.71 24.14 -13.61
CA ASN A 217 -10.51 24.68 -12.52
C ASN A 217 -9.61 25.11 -11.35
N LEU A 218 -8.69 24.25 -10.92
CA LEU A 218 -7.77 24.56 -9.82
C LEU A 218 -6.80 25.71 -10.17
N GLU A 219 -6.32 25.79 -11.42
CA GLU A 219 -5.53 26.94 -11.90
C GLU A 219 -6.36 28.22 -11.90
N GLY A 220 -7.65 28.13 -12.25
CA GLY A 220 -8.61 29.25 -12.16
C GLY A 220 -8.83 29.76 -10.73
N GLU A 221 -8.74 28.88 -9.73
CA GLU A 221 -8.79 29.21 -8.31
C GLU A 221 -7.43 29.72 -7.75
N GLY A 222 -6.40 29.78 -8.60
CA GLY A 222 -5.08 30.33 -8.25
C GLY A 222 -4.06 29.30 -7.75
N PHE A 223 -4.35 28.01 -7.85
CA PHE A 223 -3.37 26.99 -7.48
C PHE A 223 -2.29 26.79 -8.52
N THR A 224 -1.07 26.56 -8.09
CA THR A 224 0.05 26.19 -8.96
C THR A 224 0.02 24.68 -9.21
N ILE A 225 -0.32 24.27 -10.43
CA ILE A 225 -0.39 22.85 -10.81
C ILE A 225 0.91 22.40 -11.46
N VAL A 226 1.49 21.33 -10.96
CA VAL A 226 2.70 20.70 -11.49
C VAL A 226 2.32 19.36 -12.13
N PRO A 227 2.42 19.24 -13.47
CA PRO A 227 2.14 17.97 -14.12
C PRO A 227 3.16 16.91 -13.69
N PHE A 228 2.69 15.79 -13.18
CA PHE A 228 3.50 14.65 -12.77
C PHE A 228 3.20 13.45 -13.67
N GLY A 229 4.20 12.93 -14.37
CA GLY A 229 4.06 11.70 -15.17
C GLY A 229 4.71 10.53 -14.47
N GLN A 230 3.98 9.44 -14.32
CA GLN A 230 4.46 8.20 -13.66
C GLN A 230 5.45 7.39 -14.52
N GLY A 231 5.75 7.80 -15.76
CA GLY A 231 6.73 7.13 -16.62
C GLY A 231 8.17 7.31 -16.15
N LEU A 232 8.96 6.24 -16.19
CA LEU A 232 10.37 6.19 -15.75
C LEU A 232 11.23 7.36 -16.26
N VAL A 233 11.02 7.81 -17.49
CA VAL A 233 11.77 8.91 -18.12
C VAL A 233 11.41 10.27 -17.52
N LEU A 234 10.15 10.46 -17.11
CA LEU A 234 9.66 11.72 -16.52
C LEU A 234 10.08 11.85 -15.05
N VAL A 235 10.06 10.75 -14.30
CA VAL A 235 10.57 10.71 -12.92
C VAL A 235 12.06 11.09 -12.86
N LEU A 236 12.85 10.67 -13.83
CA LEU A 236 14.28 11.02 -13.91
C LEU A 236 14.52 12.48 -14.34
N LYS A 237 13.64 13.08 -15.17
CA LYS A 237 13.74 14.49 -15.58
C LYS A 237 13.28 15.47 -14.49
N ASN A 238 12.31 15.08 -13.69
CA ASN A 238 11.74 15.92 -12.63
C ASN A 238 12.58 15.95 -11.33
N ARG A 239 13.82 15.49 -11.39
CA ARG A 239 14.77 15.48 -10.25
C ARG A 239 15.06 16.86 -9.62
N PHE A 240 14.62 17.93 -10.25
CA PHE A 240 14.90 19.32 -9.82
C PHE A 240 13.80 19.97 -8.97
N PHE A 241 12.59 19.43 -8.93
CA PHE A 241 11.52 19.98 -8.09
C PHE A 241 11.50 19.31 -6.71
N LYS A 242 11.55 20.11 -5.64
CA LYS A 242 11.50 19.60 -4.25
C LYS A 242 10.25 18.78 -3.99
N SER A 243 9.10 19.23 -4.50
CA SER A 243 7.79 18.58 -4.42
C SER A 243 7.76 17.21 -5.09
N VAL A 244 8.36 17.07 -6.27
CA VAL A 244 8.37 15.83 -7.05
C VAL A 244 9.24 14.73 -6.39
N LYS A 245 10.32 15.10 -5.70
CA LYS A 245 11.14 14.14 -4.97
C LYS A 245 10.39 13.50 -3.79
N LEU A 246 9.44 14.24 -3.20
CA LEU A 246 8.58 13.75 -2.13
C LEU A 246 7.44 12.87 -2.66
N MET A 247 6.87 13.17 -3.82
CA MET A 247 5.77 12.39 -4.39
C MET A 247 6.19 11.00 -4.86
N SER A 248 7.43 10.81 -5.30
CA SER A 248 7.95 9.46 -5.59
C SER A 248 7.99 8.54 -4.35
N LEU A 249 7.77 9.08 -3.16
CA LEU A 249 7.64 8.34 -1.90
C LEU A 249 6.20 7.94 -1.56
N ILE A 250 5.20 8.49 -2.26
CA ILE A 250 3.77 8.34 -1.92
C ILE A 250 3.02 7.45 -2.93
N VAL A 251 3.49 7.38 -4.17
CA VAL A 251 2.77 6.75 -5.30
C VAL A 251 3.21 5.30 -5.57
N PHE A 252 3.97 4.68 -4.67
CA PHE A 252 4.36 3.27 -4.77
C PHE A 252 3.96 2.48 -3.53
#